data_53ea7a22dcf2656f06267688c73bba68
#
_entry.id   53ea7a22dcf2656f06267688c73bba68
#
_cell.length_a   1.000
_cell.length_b   1.000
_cell.length_c   1.000
_cell.angle_alpha   90.00
_cell.angle_beta   90.00
_cell.angle_gamma   90.00
#
_symmetry.space_group_name_H-M   'P 1'
#
loop_
_entity.id
_entity.type
_entity.pdbx_description
1 polymer ?
#
loop_
_entity_poly.entity_id
_entity_poly.type
_entity_poly.pdbx_seq_one_letter_code
_entity_poly.pdbx_strand_id
1 'polypeptide(L)'
;LTGDTGYLRKAIQAGRGQMTSTRMNEVYNYEMVSRDEGTDENNSIFHAVMFHWFTRMILDTEVDSFDGKIRKELYDYLYRHASYYWATIDKTPEGWPEAYFGVKCYQPRSSMNGDVGGSLGAYTSAAQAIESMWMIKDVKF
;
A
#
# COMPACT_ATOMS: atom_id res chain seq x y z
N LEU A 1 8.48 17.31 -17.90
CA LEU A 1 8.91 17.36 -16.50
C LEU A 1 9.96 18.47 -16.38
N THR A 2 9.83 19.32 -15.37
CA THR A 2 10.51 20.60 -15.25
C THR A 2 12.00 20.50 -14.88
N GLY A 3 12.52 19.29 -14.56
CA GLY A 3 13.88 19.13 -14.04
C GLY A 3 14.10 19.76 -12.65
N ASP A 4 13.06 20.28 -12.02
CA ASP A 4 13.15 20.90 -10.71
C ASP A 4 13.22 19.85 -9.60
N THR A 5 14.39 19.71 -9.03
CA THR A 5 14.64 18.77 -7.90
C THR A 5 13.88 19.10 -6.63
N GLY A 6 13.32 20.30 -6.51
CA GLY A 6 12.46 20.70 -5.40
C GLY A 6 11.19 19.86 -5.28
N TYR A 7 10.63 19.45 -6.41
CA TYR A 7 9.44 18.56 -6.42
C TYR A 7 9.79 17.17 -5.92
N LEU A 8 10.96 16.63 -6.30
CA LEU A 8 11.39 15.31 -5.85
C LEU A 8 11.63 15.31 -4.32
N ARG A 9 12.24 16.34 -3.77
CA ARG A 9 12.41 16.50 -2.31
C ARG A 9 11.07 16.53 -1.58
N LYS A 10 10.08 17.25 -2.10
CA LYS A 10 8.73 17.28 -1.53
C LYS A 10 8.04 15.92 -1.59
N ALA A 11 8.21 15.18 -2.69
CA ALA A 11 7.68 13.83 -2.83
C ALA A 11 8.29 12.87 -1.79
N ILE A 12 9.61 12.92 -1.56
CA ILE A 12 10.30 12.14 -0.53
C ILE A 12 9.78 12.50 0.87
N GLN A 13 9.61 13.78 1.18
CA GLN A 13 9.07 14.23 2.45
C GLN A 13 7.62 13.75 2.67
N ALA A 14 6.79 13.79 1.62
CA ALA A 14 5.42 13.30 1.67
C ALA A 14 5.38 11.77 1.90
N GLY A 15 6.21 11.00 1.20
CA GLY A 15 6.34 9.56 1.39
C GLY A 15 6.75 9.20 2.82
N ARG A 16 7.74 9.88 3.38
CA ARG A 16 8.11 9.70 4.79
C ARG A 16 6.99 10.08 5.75
N GLY A 17 6.35 11.22 5.51
CA GLY A 17 5.21 11.65 6.31
C GLY A 17 4.11 10.59 6.31
N GLN A 18 3.80 10.00 5.17
CA GLN A 18 2.82 8.91 5.07
C GLN A 18 3.23 7.69 5.91
N MET A 19 4.48 7.23 5.80
CA MET A 19 4.95 6.02 6.51
C MET A 19 5.07 6.20 8.03
N THR A 20 5.33 7.42 8.50
CA THR A 20 5.65 7.69 9.93
C THR A 20 4.53 8.37 10.70
N SER A 21 3.53 8.92 10.03
CA SER A 21 2.42 9.63 10.66
C SER A 21 1.53 8.67 11.45
N THR A 22 1.41 8.89 12.74
CA THR A 22 0.47 8.15 13.61
C THR A 22 -1.00 8.47 13.32
N ARG A 23 -1.27 9.55 12.60
CA ARG A 23 -2.61 9.90 12.13
C ARG A 23 -3.00 9.04 10.92
N MET A 24 -2.05 8.83 10.01
CA MET A 24 -2.27 8.09 8.75
C MET A 24 -2.04 6.59 8.90
N ASN A 25 -1.48 6.16 10.02
CA ASN A 25 -1.14 4.76 10.27
C ASN A 25 -1.63 4.29 11.63
N GLU A 26 -1.76 3.00 11.75
CA GLU A 26 -1.97 2.29 13.01
C GLU A 26 -0.90 1.20 13.18
N VAL A 27 -0.72 0.73 14.40
CA VAL A 27 0.24 -0.34 14.69
C VAL A 27 -0.47 -1.70 14.62
N TYR A 28 0.02 -2.56 13.76
CA TYR A 28 -0.39 -3.95 13.69
C TYR A 28 0.86 -4.84 13.70
N ASN A 29 0.90 -5.83 14.58
CA ASN A 29 2.06 -6.71 14.79
C ASN A 29 3.39 -5.94 14.95
N TYR A 30 3.38 -4.86 15.76
CA TYR A 30 4.52 -3.97 16.01
C TYR A 30 5.01 -3.20 14.78
N GLU A 31 4.26 -3.19 13.70
CA GLU A 31 4.59 -2.50 12.44
C GLU A 31 3.55 -1.43 12.12
N MET A 32 4.03 -0.35 11.52
CA MET A 32 3.14 0.71 11.02
C MET A 32 2.50 0.24 9.71
N VAL A 33 1.17 0.24 9.67
CA VAL A 33 0.36 -0.01 8.47
C VAL A 33 -0.59 1.16 8.25
N SER A 34 -0.90 1.44 6.99
CA SER A 34 -1.83 2.52 6.66
C SER A 34 -3.19 2.26 7.31
N ARG A 35 -3.68 3.26 8.03
CA ARG A 35 -4.99 3.24 8.64
C ARG A 35 -6.05 3.46 7.56
N ASP A 36 -7.06 2.63 7.59
CA ASP A 36 -8.29 2.98 6.90
C ASP A 36 -9.10 3.92 7.80
N GLU A 37 -9.25 5.16 7.40
CA GLU A 37 -9.96 6.18 8.18
C GLU A 37 -11.49 6.08 8.05
N GLY A 38 -12.01 5.11 7.31
CA GLY A 38 -13.45 5.02 7.12
C GLY A 38 -13.98 3.65 6.82
N THR A 39 -15.23 3.46 7.16
CA THR A 39 -16.09 2.39 6.66
C THR A 39 -16.61 2.70 5.26
N ASP A 40 -16.15 3.78 4.64
CA ASP A 40 -16.57 4.27 3.35
C ASP A 40 -15.72 3.61 2.24
N GLU A 41 -16.38 3.05 1.27
CA GLU A 41 -15.77 2.41 0.09
C GLU A 41 -14.78 3.33 -0.65
N ASN A 42 -15.00 4.65 -0.58
CA ASN A 42 -14.15 5.61 -1.26
C ASN A 42 -12.75 5.76 -0.61
N ASN A 43 -12.63 5.54 0.69
CA ASN A 43 -11.36 5.76 1.37
C ASN A 43 -10.33 4.68 1.04
N SER A 44 -10.76 3.44 0.83
CA SER A 44 -9.86 2.36 0.50
C SER A 44 -9.18 2.52 -0.87
N ILE A 45 -9.79 3.23 -1.83
CA ILE A 45 -9.19 3.47 -3.15
C ILE A 45 -7.95 4.37 -3.07
N PHE A 46 -7.84 5.22 -2.05
CA PHE A 46 -6.67 6.09 -1.87
C PHE A 46 -5.41 5.31 -1.55
N HIS A 47 -5.51 4.14 -0.95
CA HIS A 47 -4.37 3.25 -0.75
C HIS A 47 -3.79 2.78 -2.09
N ALA A 48 -4.63 2.46 -3.08
CA ALA A 48 -4.16 2.10 -4.41
C ALA A 48 -3.35 3.23 -5.06
N VAL A 49 -3.81 4.47 -4.93
CA VAL A 49 -3.09 5.66 -5.43
C VAL A 49 -1.75 5.80 -4.73
N MET A 50 -1.70 5.64 -3.41
CA MET A 50 -0.47 5.69 -2.63
C MET A 50 0.52 4.60 -3.08
N PHE A 51 0.09 3.35 -3.20
CA PHE A 51 0.95 2.24 -3.63
C PHE A 51 1.50 2.45 -5.04
N HIS A 52 0.67 2.96 -5.95
CA HIS A 52 1.13 3.32 -7.29
C HIS A 52 2.28 4.34 -7.26
N TRP A 53 2.14 5.42 -6.49
CA TRP A 53 3.17 6.46 -6.42
C TRP A 53 4.42 5.99 -5.66
N PHE A 54 4.27 5.18 -4.62
CA PHE A 54 5.42 4.57 -3.95
C PHE A 54 6.21 3.66 -4.88
N THR A 55 5.52 2.85 -5.70
CA THR A 55 6.15 2.03 -6.73
C THR A 55 6.98 2.88 -7.70
N ARG A 56 6.44 4.00 -8.15
CA ARG A 56 7.16 4.94 -9.03
C ARG A 56 8.42 5.48 -8.36
N MET A 57 8.33 5.89 -7.09
CA MET A 57 9.50 6.38 -6.34
C MET A 57 10.54 5.28 -6.11
N ILE A 58 10.13 4.04 -5.88
CA ILE A 58 11.06 2.91 -5.71
C ILE A 58 11.82 2.61 -7.02
N LEU A 59 11.17 2.76 -8.16
CA LEU A 59 11.78 2.55 -9.47
C LEU A 59 12.70 3.70 -9.91
N ASP A 60 12.55 4.88 -9.34
CA ASP A 60 13.31 6.07 -9.68
C ASP A 60 14.63 6.12 -8.89
N THR A 61 15.73 5.81 -9.55
CA THR A 61 17.08 5.82 -8.95
C THR A 61 17.60 7.23 -8.64
N GLU A 62 17.04 8.28 -9.24
CA GLU A 62 17.42 9.66 -8.92
C GLU A 62 17.08 10.02 -7.47
N VAL A 63 16.10 9.34 -6.88
CA VAL A 63 15.70 9.48 -5.48
C VAL A 63 16.87 9.23 -4.53
N ASP A 64 17.76 8.28 -4.84
CA ASP A 64 18.90 7.92 -4.01
C ASP A 64 19.92 9.07 -3.86
N SER A 65 19.98 9.97 -4.84
CA SER A 65 20.84 11.17 -4.76
C SER A 65 20.42 12.17 -3.67
N PHE A 66 19.15 12.11 -3.24
CA PHE A 66 18.58 12.97 -2.20
C PHE A 66 18.44 12.25 -0.87
N ASP A 67 18.20 10.96 -0.91
CA ASP A 67 17.98 10.13 0.26
C ASP A 67 18.19 8.65 -0.06
N GLY A 68 19.40 8.16 0.17
CA GLY A 68 19.79 6.79 -0.16
C GLY A 68 19.08 5.69 0.63
N LYS A 69 18.13 6.02 1.51
CA LYS A 69 17.36 5.03 2.29
C LYS A 69 15.88 4.98 1.92
N ILE A 70 15.34 6.06 1.36
CA ILE A 70 13.91 6.21 1.19
C ILE A 70 13.31 5.13 0.28
N ARG A 71 13.99 4.70 -0.77
CA ARG A 71 13.51 3.66 -1.67
C ARG A 71 13.32 2.33 -0.93
N LYS A 72 14.27 1.97 -0.07
CA LYS A 72 14.19 0.75 0.76
C LYS A 72 13.07 0.88 1.80
N GLU A 73 12.93 2.03 2.45
CA GLU A 73 11.87 2.30 3.43
C GLU A 73 10.47 2.17 2.79
N LEU A 74 10.28 2.74 1.60
CA LEU A 74 9.04 2.63 0.82
C LEU A 74 8.76 1.19 0.38
N TYR A 75 9.82 0.47 -0.04
CA TYR A 75 9.71 -0.95 -0.40
C TYR A 75 9.24 -1.79 0.80
N ASP A 76 9.85 -1.62 1.96
CA ASP A 76 9.50 -2.38 3.16
C ASP A 76 8.06 -2.10 3.61
N TYR A 77 7.64 -0.83 3.52
CA TYR A 77 6.28 -0.44 3.84
C TYR A 77 5.28 -1.07 2.86
N LEU A 78 5.53 -1.00 1.56
CA LEU A 78 4.68 -1.59 0.52
C LEU A 78 4.64 -3.13 0.62
N TYR A 79 5.80 -3.77 0.81
CA TYR A 79 5.91 -5.22 0.98
C TYR A 79 5.06 -5.72 2.15
N ARG A 80 5.07 -4.98 3.25
CA ARG A 80 4.26 -5.29 4.44
C ARG A 80 2.77 -5.32 4.11
N HIS A 81 2.26 -4.29 3.43
CA HIS A 81 0.86 -4.23 3.03
C HIS A 81 0.48 -5.36 2.07
N ALA A 82 1.29 -5.59 1.04
CA ALA A 82 1.05 -6.66 0.08
C ALA A 82 1.06 -8.04 0.76
N SER A 83 1.98 -8.26 1.71
CA SER A 83 2.07 -9.52 2.48
C SER A 83 0.84 -9.73 3.35
N TYR A 84 0.32 -8.68 3.99
CA TYR A 84 -0.89 -8.79 4.79
C TYR A 84 -2.12 -9.04 3.90
N TYR A 85 -2.29 -8.35 2.80
CA TYR A 85 -3.37 -8.62 1.86
C TYR A 85 -3.31 -10.06 1.36
N TRP A 86 -2.12 -10.54 1.01
CA TRP A 86 -1.95 -11.92 0.55
C TRP A 86 -2.29 -12.96 1.63
N ALA A 87 -1.91 -12.68 2.88
CA ALA A 87 -2.18 -13.56 4.02
C ALA A 87 -3.65 -13.59 4.42
N THR A 88 -4.39 -12.50 4.20
CA THR A 88 -5.79 -12.34 4.62
C THR A 88 -6.80 -12.52 3.49
N ILE A 89 -6.35 -12.96 2.31
CA ILE A 89 -7.21 -13.22 1.17
C ILE A 89 -8.28 -14.27 1.51
N ASP A 90 -9.55 -13.90 1.39
CA ASP A 90 -10.66 -14.84 1.49
C ASP A 90 -10.87 -15.52 0.14
N LYS A 91 -10.83 -16.85 0.14
CA LYS A 91 -11.15 -17.67 -1.04
C LYS A 91 -12.57 -18.20 -0.91
N THR A 92 -13.33 -18.15 -1.99
CA THR A 92 -14.66 -18.77 -1.98
C THR A 92 -14.55 -20.29 -1.88
N PRO A 93 -15.47 -20.95 -1.12
CA PRO A 93 -15.39 -22.38 -0.84
C PRO A 93 -15.49 -23.30 -2.08
N GLU A 94 -15.94 -22.79 -3.22
CA GLU A 94 -16.33 -23.59 -4.39
C GLU A 94 -15.37 -23.49 -5.59
N GLY A 95 -14.14 -23.06 -5.37
CA GLY A 95 -13.14 -23.07 -6.45
C GLY A 95 -13.32 -22.01 -7.54
N TRP A 96 -14.18 -21.03 -7.34
CA TRP A 96 -14.25 -19.85 -8.19
C TRP A 96 -12.96 -19.04 -8.02
N PRO A 97 -12.45 -18.45 -9.09
CA PRO A 97 -11.19 -17.67 -9.02
C PRO A 97 -11.35 -16.34 -8.30
N GLU A 98 -12.43 -16.15 -7.57
CA GLU A 98 -12.71 -14.93 -6.85
C GLU A 98 -11.95 -14.90 -5.53
N ALA A 99 -11.13 -13.87 -5.40
CA ALA A 99 -10.44 -13.54 -4.17
C ALA A 99 -11.09 -12.32 -3.55
N TYR A 100 -11.38 -12.37 -2.26
CA TYR A 100 -11.97 -11.25 -1.54
C TYR A 100 -10.97 -10.67 -0.56
N PHE A 101 -10.90 -9.35 -0.51
CA PHE A 101 -10.01 -8.61 0.38
C PHE A 101 -10.82 -7.76 1.35
N GLY A 102 -10.34 -7.66 2.58
CA GLY A 102 -10.85 -6.71 3.55
C GLY A 102 -10.38 -5.28 3.23
N VAL A 103 -11.07 -4.30 3.77
CA VAL A 103 -10.71 -2.88 3.65
C VAL A 103 -9.35 -2.62 4.30
N LYS A 104 -9.09 -3.25 5.44
CA LYS A 104 -7.76 -3.23 6.09
C LYS A 104 -6.93 -4.41 5.59
N CYS A 105 -5.68 -4.14 5.22
CA CYS A 105 -4.78 -5.16 4.67
C CYS A 105 -4.59 -6.39 5.57
N TYR A 106 -4.71 -6.22 6.88
CA TYR A 106 -4.52 -7.29 7.87
C TYR A 106 -5.81 -7.96 8.37
N GLN A 107 -6.97 -7.58 7.83
CA GLN A 107 -8.26 -8.18 8.20
C GLN A 107 -8.90 -8.87 7.00
N PRO A 108 -9.25 -10.16 7.09
CA PRO A 108 -10.01 -10.82 6.04
C PRO A 108 -11.43 -10.24 5.96
N ARG A 109 -12.02 -10.27 4.77
CA ARG A 109 -13.41 -9.80 4.55
C ARG A 109 -14.40 -10.50 5.49
N SER A 110 -14.24 -11.79 5.68
CA SER A 110 -15.12 -12.62 6.53
C SER A 110 -15.19 -12.19 7.99
N SER A 111 -14.18 -11.43 8.47
CA SER A 111 -14.17 -10.89 9.83
C SER A 111 -14.85 -9.53 9.97
N MET A 112 -15.29 -8.94 8.86
CA MET A 112 -15.89 -7.59 8.85
C MET A 112 -17.42 -7.68 8.96
N ASN A 113 -18.00 -6.88 9.85
CA ASN A 113 -19.45 -6.78 9.99
C ASN A 113 -20.04 -5.96 8.83
N GLY A 114 -20.99 -6.53 8.09
CA GLY A 114 -21.72 -5.85 7.03
C GLY A 114 -21.03 -5.86 5.65
N ASP A 115 -21.62 -5.15 4.69
CA ASP A 115 -21.22 -5.16 3.27
C ASP A 115 -19.88 -4.45 2.94
N VAL A 116 -19.19 -3.93 3.94
CA VAL A 116 -17.99 -3.11 3.76
C VAL A 116 -16.82 -3.89 3.17
N GLY A 117 -16.78 -5.19 3.40
CA GLY A 117 -15.66 -6.05 3.01
C GLY A 117 -15.64 -6.53 1.57
N GLY A 118 -16.39 -5.94 0.67
CA GLY A 118 -16.42 -6.35 -0.75
C GLY A 118 -16.39 -5.18 -1.69
N SER A 119 -15.92 -4.03 -1.20
CA SER A 119 -15.90 -2.81 -2.00
C SER A 119 -14.86 -2.88 -3.13
N LEU A 120 -15.17 -2.25 -4.25
CA LEU A 120 -14.24 -2.07 -5.36
C LEU A 120 -12.93 -1.40 -4.91
N GLY A 121 -13.00 -0.51 -3.91
CA GLY A 121 -11.84 0.15 -3.33
C GLY A 121 -10.88 -0.83 -2.63
N ALA A 122 -11.39 -1.78 -1.83
CA ALA A 122 -10.58 -2.80 -1.18
C ALA A 122 -9.87 -3.69 -2.21
N TYR A 123 -10.59 -4.12 -3.25
CA TYR A 123 -10.00 -4.89 -4.36
C TYR A 123 -8.91 -4.13 -5.08
N THR A 124 -9.17 -2.89 -5.43
CA THR A 124 -8.21 -2.03 -6.14
C THR A 124 -6.95 -1.82 -5.33
N SER A 125 -7.07 -1.59 -4.03
CA SER A 125 -5.93 -1.39 -3.14
C SER A 125 -5.10 -2.66 -2.97
N ALA A 126 -5.74 -3.81 -2.75
CA ALA A 126 -5.04 -5.08 -2.64
C ALA A 126 -4.35 -5.47 -3.95
N ALA A 127 -5.06 -5.35 -5.07
CA ALA A 127 -4.50 -5.63 -6.40
C ALA A 127 -3.31 -4.74 -6.70
N GLN A 128 -3.42 -3.44 -6.43
CA GLN A 128 -2.33 -2.49 -6.65
C GLN A 128 -1.13 -2.78 -5.75
N ALA A 129 -1.33 -3.15 -4.49
CA ALA A 129 -0.24 -3.52 -3.59
C ALA A 129 0.52 -4.76 -4.10
N ILE A 130 -0.20 -5.79 -4.52
CA ILE A 130 0.36 -7.04 -5.03
C ILE A 130 1.06 -6.82 -6.38
N GLU A 131 0.43 -6.09 -7.31
CA GLU A 131 1.01 -5.73 -8.61
C GLU A 131 2.30 -4.92 -8.43
N SER A 132 2.29 -3.97 -7.51
CA SER A 132 3.45 -3.16 -7.18
C SER A 132 4.65 -4.03 -6.78
N MET A 133 4.44 -5.05 -5.97
CA MET A 133 5.51 -6.00 -5.60
C MET A 133 6.06 -6.75 -6.79
N TRP A 134 5.20 -7.13 -7.74
CA TRP A 134 5.66 -7.72 -9.00
C TRP A 134 6.54 -6.76 -9.81
N MET A 135 6.16 -5.48 -9.89
CA MET A 135 6.91 -4.47 -10.65
C MET A 135 8.28 -4.17 -10.05
N ILE A 136 8.44 -4.26 -8.73
CA ILE A 136 9.68 -3.89 -8.02
C ILE A 136 10.49 -5.11 -7.53
N LYS A 137 10.12 -6.32 -7.91
CA LYS A 137 10.74 -7.58 -7.43
C LYS A 137 12.25 -7.67 -7.67
N ASP A 138 12.74 -7.04 -8.74
CA ASP A 138 14.15 -7.09 -9.15
C ASP A 138 14.94 -5.83 -8.74
N VAL A 139 14.32 -4.92 -8.00
CA VAL A 139 14.98 -3.70 -7.52
C VAL A 139 16.03 -4.04 -6.48
N LYS A 140 17.22 -3.47 -6.65
CA LYS A 140 18.33 -3.58 -5.69
C LYS A 140 18.47 -2.26 -4.93
N PHE A 141 18.78 -2.38 -3.64
CA PHE A 141 18.96 -1.27 -2.73
C PHE A 141 20.39 -1.26 -2.18
#